data_afb9e0c6f16b73d414225d80844bc9c5
#
_entry.id   afb9e0c6f16b73d414225d80844bc9c5
#
_cell.length_a   1.000
_cell.length_b   1.000
_cell.length_c   1.000
_cell.angle_alpha   90.00
_cell.angle_beta   90.00
_cell.angle_gamma   90.00
#
_symmetry.space_group_name_H-M   'P 1'
#
loop_
_entity.id
_entity.type
_entity.pdbx_description
1 polymer ?
#
loop_
_entity_poly.entity_id
_entity_poly.type
_entity_poly.pdbx_seq_one_letter_code
_entity_poly.pdbx_strand_id
1 'polypeptide(L)'
;MLIASAAAVVAGRAVARFGERAVLMLGLAILAVSMAMLVVVDQRTPMVFFGIAVALNAIGGAVVQTPQATIMMSSAPPELGGVVSAVKPAVGQAAYSLGPALFALVGTTLFVHDGRRKLEDTGITEEQARDALRVAHGGTHTAAGSEVLDLEQARWVVSEATDSWLTAIHQVSLIMTAVPLVAMVVAWILLRPKRTAL
;
A
#
# COMPACT_ATOMS: atom_id res chain seq x y z
N MET A 1 -13.01 8.03 -8.69
CA MET A 1 -13.17 7.23 -9.92
C MET A 1 -12.91 8.02 -11.20
N LEU A 2 -13.36 9.26 -11.36
CA LEU A 2 -13.14 10.09 -12.56
C LEU A 2 -11.66 10.26 -12.97
N ILE A 3 -10.76 10.48 -12.00
CA ILE A 3 -9.31 10.64 -12.25
C ILE A 3 -8.71 9.36 -12.85
N ALA A 4 -9.05 8.20 -12.32
CA ALA A 4 -8.55 6.92 -12.82
C ALA A 4 -9.08 6.60 -14.23
N SER A 5 -10.33 6.95 -14.53
CA SER A 5 -10.91 6.77 -15.87
C SER A 5 -10.23 7.67 -16.92
N ALA A 6 -9.99 8.94 -16.58
CA ALA A 6 -9.25 9.85 -17.43
C ALA A 6 -7.80 9.37 -17.66
N ALA A 7 -7.13 8.91 -16.61
CA ALA A 7 -5.79 8.36 -16.69
C ALA A 7 -5.74 7.11 -17.60
N ALA A 8 -6.73 6.23 -17.56
CA ALA A 8 -6.79 5.04 -18.41
C ALA A 8 -6.93 5.41 -19.91
N VAL A 9 -7.73 6.43 -20.26
CA VAL A 9 -7.85 6.92 -21.64
C VAL A 9 -6.53 7.50 -22.15
N VAL A 10 -5.86 8.30 -21.30
CA VAL A 10 -4.54 8.88 -21.64
C VAL A 10 -3.50 7.76 -21.77
N ALA A 11 -3.53 6.77 -20.87
CA ALA A 11 -2.64 5.60 -20.95
C ALA A 11 -2.84 4.81 -22.23
N GLY A 12 -4.07 4.60 -22.70
CA GLY A 12 -4.35 3.94 -23.98
C GLY A 12 -3.72 4.67 -25.17
N ARG A 13 -3.82 6.00 -25.20
CA ARG A 13 -3.16 6.82 -26.24
C ARG A 13 -1.63 6.79 -26.10
N ALA A 14 -1.11 6.78 -24.88
CA ALA A 14 0.31 6.69 -24.62
C ALA A 14 0.88 5.33 -25.07
N VAL A 15 0.16 4.23 -24.85
CA VAL A 15 0.54 2.88 -25.33
C VAL A 15 0.66 2.87 -26.86
N ALA A 16 -0.32 3.45 -27.57
CA ALA A 16 -0.29 3.54 -29.02
C ALA A 16 0.91 4.35 -29.55
N ARG A 17 1.39 5.36 -28.79
CA ARG A 17 2.47 6.24 -29.24
C ARG A 17 3.87 5.80 -28.77
N PHE A 18 3.99 5.33 -27.54
CA PHE A 18 5.28 5.04 -26.89
C PHE A 18 5.52 3.54 -26.67
N GLY A 19 4.52 2.72 -26.94
CA GLY A 19 4.57 1.27 -26.72
C GLY A 19 4.24 0.86 -25.29
N GLU A 20 3.85 -0.40 -25.15
CA GLU A 20 3.36 -0.98 -23.89
C GLU A 20 4.41 -0.94 -22.78
N ARG A 21 5.67 -1.22 -23.12
CA ARG A 21 6.78 -1.26 -22.17
C ARG A 21 7.02 0.09 -21.51
N ALA A 22 7.08 1.18 -22.28
CA ALA A 22 7.35 2.51 -21.76
C ALA A 22 6.23 2.97 -20.81
N VAL A 23 4.98 2.71 -21.19
CA VAL A 23 3.81 3.09 -20.38
C VAL A 23 3.72 2.24 -19.11
N LEU A 24 4.03 0.94 -19.18
CA LEU A 24 4.09 0.08 -18.00
C LEU A 24 5.15 0.57 -17.01
N MET A 25 6.35 0.89 -17.50
CA MET A 25 7.44 1.43 -16.67
C MET A 25 7.07 2.75 -16.02
N LEU A 26 6.42 3.65 -16.76
CA LEU A 26 5.94 4.93 -16.24
C LEU A 26 4.90 4.72 -15.12
N GLY A 27 3.94 3.84 -15.35
CA GLY A 27 2.91 3.52 -14.35
C GLY A 27 3.49 2.93 -13.07
N LEU A 28 4.44 2.00 -13.19
CA LEU A 28 5.15 1.42 -12.05
C LEU A 28 6.01 2.46 -11.30
N ALA A 29 6.64 3.38 -12.02
CA ALA A 29 7.37 4.49 -11.41
C ALA A 29 6.45 5.43 -10.63
N ILE A 30 5.27 5.78 -11.16
CA ILE A 30 4.27 6.58 -10.46
C ILE A 30 3.80 5.87 -9.19
N LEU A 31 3.55 4.55 -9.24
CA LEU A 31 3.19 3.76 -8.06
C LEU A 31 4.30 3.76 -7.02
N ALA A 32 5.56 3.57 -7.44
CA ALA A 32 6.69 3.61 -6.52
C ALA A 32 6.82 4.97 -5.83
N VAL A 33 6.69 6.07 -6.57
CA VAL A 33 6.69 7.43 -6.00
C VAL A 33 5.54 7.64 -5.03
N SER A 34 4.32 7.20 -5.38
CA SER A 34 3.16 7.28 -4.48
C SER A 34 3.40 6.55 -3.15
N MET A 35 3.95 5.34 -3.20
CA MET A 35 4.27 4.57 -1.99
C MET A 35 5.43 5.19 -1.20
N ALA A 36 6.45 5.71 -1.89
CA ALA A 36 7.57 6.41 -1.25
C ALA A 36 7.11 7.69 -0.54
N MET A 37 6.11 8.39 -1.06
CA MET A 37 5.52 9.55 -0.37
C MET A 37 4.92 9.17 0.99
N LEU A 38 4.35 7.97 1.13
CA LEU A 38 3.79 7.52 2.41
C LEU A 38 4.86 7.20 3.46
N VAL A 39 6.10 6.92 3.04
CA VAL A 39 7.23 6.71 3.97
C VAL A 39 7.61 7.99 4.70
N VAL A 40 7.31 9.16 4.13
CA VAL A 40 7.69 10.48 4.68
C VAL A 40 6.53 11.13 5.45
N VAL A 41 5.39 10.44 5.57
CA VAL A 41 4.22 10.95 6.29
C VAL A 41 4.53 11.00 7.79
N ASP A 42 4.31 12.18 8.41
CA ASP A 42 4.45 12.43 9.83
C ASP A 42 3.13 13.01 10.40
N GLN A 43 2.99 13.07 11.72
CA GLN A 43 1.83 13.64 12.41
C GLN A 43 1.51 15.09 11.99
N ARG A 44 2.52 15.82 11.51
CA ARG A 44 2.40 17.21 11.05
C ARG A 44 2.13 17.34 9.55
N THR A 45 2.10 16.21 8.82
CA THR A 45 1.92 16.22 7.37
C THR A 45 0.51 16.71 7.01
N PRO A 46 0.37 17.73 6.15
CA PRO A 46 -0.93 18.23 5.75
C PRO A 46 -1.75 17.14 5.04
N MET A 47 -3.06 17.09 5.31
CA MET A 47 -3.99 16.15 4.68
C MET A 47 -3.93 16.17 3.14
N VAL A 48 -3.60 17.34 2.56
CA VAL A 48 -3.43 17.52 1.11
C VAL A 48 -2.30 16.64 0.56
N PHE A 49 -1.20 16.49 1.30
CA PHE A 49 -0.07 15.63 0.89
C PHE A 49 -0.51 14.16 0.78
N PHE A 50 -1.28 13.69 1.76
CA PHE A 50 -1.86 12.34 1.72
C PHE A 50 -2.82 12.18 0.53
N GLY A 51 -3.65 13.20 0.28
CA GLY A 51 -4.54 13.21 -0.89
C GLY A 51 -3.79 13.12 -2.22
N ILE A 52 -2.66 13.80 -2.34
CA ILE A 52 -1.79 13.72 -3.53
C ILE A 52 -1.21 12.31 -3.69
N ALA A 53 -0.70 11.70 -2.62
CA ALA A 53 -0.18 10.34 -2.65
C ALA A 53 -1.25 9.34 -3.12
N VAL A 54 -2.46 9.40 -2.58
CA VAL A 54 -3.59 8.55 -2.98
C VAL A 54 -3.99 8.78 -4.44
N ALA A 55 -4.02 10.03 -4.89
CA ALA A 55 -4.31 10.36 -6.29
C ALA A 55 -3.26 9.80 -7.25
N LEU A 56 -1.98 9.93 -6.91
CA LEU A 56 -0.88 9.33 -7.68
C LEU A 56 -0.98 7.81 -7.72
N ASN A 57 -1.36 7.16 -6.61
CA ASN A 57 -1.59 5.73 -6.56
C ASN A 57 -2.68 5.30 -7.55
N ALA A 58 -3.81 6.01 -7.54
CA ALA A 58 -4.93 5.73 -8.45
C ALA A 58 -4.53 5.92 -9.94
N ILE A 59 -3.77 6.97 -10.25
CA ILE A 59 -3.26 7.25 -11.60
C ILE A 59 -2.27 6.15 -12.01
N GLY A 60 -1.29 5.84 -11.18
CA GLY A 60 -0.29 4.81 -11.46
C GLY A 60 -0.92 3.45 -11.70
N GLY A 61 -1.88 3.05 -10.87
CA GLY A 61 -2.65 1.82 -11.05
C GLY A 61 -3.40 1.77 -12.38
N ALA A 62 -4.09 2.84 -12.76
CA ALA A 62 -4.79 2.92 -14.04
C ALA A 62 -3.83 2.84 -15.24
N VAL A 63 -2.68 3.51 -15.15
CA VAL A 63 -1.65 3.49 -16.19
C VAL A 63 -1.02 2.11 -16.36
N VAL A 64 -0.80 1.35 -15.26
CA VAL A 64 -0.25 -0.01 -15.30
C VAL A 64 -1.26 -1.00 -15.89
N GLN A 65 -2.53 -0.88 -15.56
CA GLN A 65 -3.57 -1.85 -15.97
C GLN A 65 -3.75 -1.92 -17.49
N THR A 66 -3.59 -0.79 -18.19
CA THR A 66 -3.80 -0.72 -19.66
C THR A 66 -2.77 -1.58 -20.42
N PRO A 67 -1.44 -1.36 -20.31
CA PRO A 67 -0.46 -2.18 -21.01
C PRO A 67 -0.43 -3.62 -20.51
N GLN A 68 -0.69 -3.86 -19.22
CA GLN A 68 -0.77 -5.21 -18.68
C GLN A 68 -1.84 -6.06 -19.38
N ALA A 69 -3.01 -5.48 -19.65
CA ALA A 69 -4.07 -6.18 -20.37
C ALA A 69 -3.64 -6.55 -21.79
N THR A 70 -3.02 -5.61 -22.51
CA THR A 70 -2.56 -5.81 -23.88
C THR A 70 -1.46 -6.87 -23.94
N ILE A 71 -0.45 -6.78 -23.06
CA ILE A 71 0.64 -7.76 -23.00
C ILE A 71 0.10 -9.18 -22.70
N MET A 72 -0.83 -9.33 -21.77
CA MET A 72 -1.42 -10.63 -21.47
C MET A 72 -2.15 -11.22 -22.66
N MET A 73 -2.94 -10.41 -23.36
CA MET A 73 -3.71 -10.88 -24.51
C MET A 73 -2.82 -11.18 -25.73
N SER A 74 -1.79 -10.37 -25.97
CA SER A 74 -0.86 -10.57 -27.09
C SER A 74 0.13 -11.73 -26.86
N SER A 75 0.37 -12.12 -25.64
CA SER A 75 1.27 -13.23 -25.28
C SER A 75 0.61 -14.60 -25.34
N ALA A 76 -0.70 -14.66 -25.42
CA ALA A 76 -1.46 -15.90 -25.45
C ALA A 76 -1.75 -16.37 -26.89
N PRO A 77 -1.70 -17.68 -27.17
CA PRO A 77 -2.23 -18.22 -28.41
C PRO A 77 -3.70 -17.85 -28.61
N PRO A 78 -4.17 -17.62 -29.84
CA PRO A 78 -5.56 -17.21 -30.10
C PRO A 78 -6.61 -18.14 -29.48
N GLU A 79 -6.30 -19.44 -29.41
CA GLU A 79 -7.17 -20.47 -28.87
C GLU A 79 -7.40 -20.32 -27.37
N LEU A 80 -6.49 -19.70 -26.66
CA LEU A 80 -6.52 -19.48 -25.22
C LEU A 80 -7.03 -18.09 -24.80
N GLY A 81 -7.43 -17.25 -25.76
CA GLY A 81 -7.92 -15.90 -25.48
C GLY A 81 -9.06 -15.83 -24.48
N GLY A 82 -9.99 -16.79 -24.54
CA GLY A 82 -11.08 -16.93 -23.57
C GLY A 82 -10.60 -17.27 -22.16
N VAL A 83 -9.60 -18.11 -22.01
CA VAL A 83 -9.01 -18.49 -20.73
C VAL A 83 -8.28 -17.29 -20.12
N VAL A 84 -7.48 -16.59 -20.89
CA VAL A 84 -6.72 -15.41 -20.42
C VAL A 84 -7.65 -14.29 -19.99
N SER A 85 -8.75 -14.05 -20.72
CA SER A 85 -9.74 -13.05 -20.34
C SER A 85 -10.48 -13.38 -19.04
N ALA A 86 -10.61 -14.66 -18.68
CA ALA A 86 -11.21 -15.10 -17.41
C ALA A 86 -10.18 -15.09 -16.25
N VAL A 87 -8.94 -15.49 -16.51
CA VAL A 87 -7.88 -15.57 -15.47
C VAL A 87 -7.51 -14.19 -14.93
N LYS A 88 -7.41 -13.18 -15.79
CA LYS A 88 -7.03 -11.83 -15.35
C LYS A 88 -7.93 -11.26 -14.25
N PRO A 89 -9.27 -11.20 -14.41
CA PRO A 89 -10.15 -10.71 -13.36
C PRO A 89 -10.16 -11.63 -12.13
N ALA A 90 -10.04 -12.95 -12.29
CA ALA A 90 -9.99 -13.88 -11.18
C ALA A 90 -8.76 -13.65 -10.28
N VAL A 91 -7.57 -13.53 -10.87
CA VAL A 91 -6.33 -13.20 -10.14
C VAL A 91 -6.42 -11.79 -9.53
N GLY A 92 -7.00 -10.82 -10.26
CA GLY A 92 -7.23 -9.48 -9.75
C GLY A 92 -8.12 -9.47 -8.50
N GLN A 93 -9.24 -10.18 -8.52
CA GLN A 93 -10.16 -10.28 -7.37
C GLN A 93 -9.50 -10.98 -6.19
N ALA A 94 -8.75 -12.04 -6.41
CA ALA A 94 -7.98 -12.70 -5.36
C ALA A 94 -6.95 -11.73 -4.74
N ALA A 95 -6.23 -10.96 -5.54
CA ALA A 95 -5.29 -9.96 -5.05
C ALA A 95 -5.99 -8.83 -4.27
N TYR A 96 -7.15 -8.36 -4.73
CA TYR A 96 -7.96 -7.36 -4.02
C TYR A 96 -8.49 -7.87 -2.67
N SER A 97 -8.77 -9.16 -2.54
CA SER A 97 -9.23 -9.76 -1.29
C SER A 97 -8.09 -10.04 -0.32
N LEU A 98 -6.99 -10.59 -0.82
CA LEU A 98 -5.83 -10.98 0.00
C LEU A 98 -4.93 -9.79 0.36
N GLY A 99 -4.80 -8.81 -0.54
CA GLY A 99 -3.91 -7.66 -0.35
C GLY A 99 -4.18 -6.90 0.95
N PRO A 100 -5.40 -6.39 1.18
CA PRO A 100 -5.73 -5.68 2.42
C PRO A 100 -5.58 -6.54 3.67
N ALA A 101 -5.90 -7.86 3.60
CA ALA A 101 -5.76 -8.77 4.73
C ALA A 101 -4.29 -8.98 5.11
N LEU A 102 -3.41 -9.20 4.12
CA LEU A 102 -1.97 -9.31 4.35
C LEU A 102 -1.38 -8.01 4.86
N PHE A 103 -1.80 -6.87 4.29
CA PHE A 103 -1.38 -5.55 4.74
C PHE A 103 -1.77 -5.29 6.20
N ALA A 104 -3.02 -5.57 6.56
CA ALA A 104 -3.50 -5.44 7.93
C ALA A 104 -2.75 -6.38 8.89
N LEU A 105 -2.52 -7.63 8.50
CA LEU A 105 -1.77 -8.60 9.30
C LEU A 105 -0.35 -8.12 9.59
N VAL A 106 0.39 -7.72 8.57
CA VAL A 106 1.77 -7.23 8.72
C VAL A 106 1.79 -5.94 9.54
N GLY A 107 0.93 -4.97 9.23
CA GLY A 107 0.86 -3.71 9.95
C GLY A 107 0.50 -3.89 11.43
N THR A 108 -0.49 -4.73 11.74
CA THR A 108 -0.87 -5.05 13.12
C THR A 108 0.25 -5.77 13.87
N THR A 109 0.94 -6.71 13.23
CA THR A 109 2.05 -7.44 13.85
C THR A 109 3.20 -6.49 14.22
N LEU A 110 3.57 -5.59 13.30
CA LEU A 110 4.61 -4.59 13.54
C LEU A 110 4.21 -3.60 14.65
N PHE A 111 2.97 -3.11 14.61
CA PHE A 111 2.42 -2.22 15.64
C PHE A 111 2.44 -2.86 17.03
N VAL A 112 1.94 -4.09 17.16
CA VAL A 112 1.91 -4.81 18.45
C VAL A 112 3.32 -5.11 18.95
N HIS A 113 4.25 -5.48 18.06
CA HIS A 113 5.63 -5.77 18.44
C HIS A 113 6.35 -4.53 18.98
N ASP A 114 6.23 -3.40 18.28
CA ASP A 114 6.83 -2.13 18.71
C ASP A 114 6.20 -1.62 20.01
N GLY A 115 4.86 -1.65 20.10
CA GLY A 115 4.13 -1.24 21.28
C GLY A 115 4.49 -2.06 22.53
N ARG A 116 4.64 -3.38 22.41
CA ARG A 116 5.05 -4.24 23.53
C ARG A 116 6.44 -3.88 24.05
N ARG A 117 7.43 -3.70 23.17
CA ARG A 117 8.78 -3.32 23.59
C ARG A 117 8.79 -2.02 24.40
N LYS A 118 8.02 -1.03 23.96
CA LYS A 118 7.91 0.26 24.65
C LYS A 118 7.20 0.17 25.99
N LEU A 119 6.18 -0.69 26.12
CA LEU A 119 5.47 -0.92 27.39
C LEU A 119 6.33 -1.66 28.41
N GLU A 120 7.14 -2.65 27.98
CA GLU A 120 8.05 -3.37 28.88
C GLU A 120 9.04 -2.44 29.59
N ASP A 121 9.51 -1.39 28.91
CA ASP A 121 10.45 -0.41 29.48
C ASP A 121 9.81 0.52 30.52
N THR A 122 8.47 0.64 30.56
CA THR A 122 7.75 1.61 31.42
C THR A 122 7.03 0.97 32.60
N GLY A 123 6.94 -0.36 32.64
CA GLY A 123 6.19 -1.08 33.67
C GLY A 123 4.67 -0.96 33.55
N ILE A 124 4.16 -0.37 32.46
CA ILE A 124 2.73 -0.29 32.16
C ILE A 124 2.28 -1.64 31.59
N THR A 125 1.25 -2.23 32.16
CA THR A 125 0.71 -3.50 31.66
C THR A 125 -0.05 -3.31 30.35
N GLU A 126 -0.08 -4.35 29.53
CA GLU A 126 -0.80 -4.35 28.23
C GLU A 126 -2.30 -4.06 28.42
N GLU A 127 -2.88 -4.47 29.56
CA GLU A 127 -4.27 -4.22 29.90
C GLU A 127 -4.54 -2.75 30.20
N GLN A 128 -3.68 -2.11 30.98
CA GLN A 128 -3.74 -0.68 31.26
C GLN A 128 -3.59 0.17 30.00
N ALA A 129 -2.67 -0.22 29.11
CA ALA A 129 -2.48 0.47 27.84
C ALA A 129 -3.70 0.36 26.91
N ARG A 130 -4.32 -0.82 26.85
CA ARG A 130 -5.56 -1.04 26.06
C ARG A 130 -6.73 -0.22 26.62
N ASP A 131 -6.87 -0.13 27.93
CA ASP A 131 -7.94 0.65 28.55
C ASP A 131 -7.74 2.15 28.30
N ALA A 132 -6.52 2.67 28.41
CA ALA A 132 -6.19 4.04 28.09
C ALA A 132 -6.50 4.41 26.64
N LEU A 133 -6.14 3.55 25.68
CA LEU A 133 -6.46 3.74 24.27
C LEU A 133 -7.98 3.72 24.01
N ARG A 134 -8.72 2.85 24.70
CA ARG A 134 -10.19 2.80 24.57
C ARG A 134 -10.82 4.10 25.08
N VAL A 135 -10.39 4.60 26.22
CA VAL A 135 -10.89 5.87 26.79
C VAL A 135 -10.55 7.04 25.89
N ALA A 136 -9.35 7.09 25.32
CA ALA A 136 -8.94 8.11 24.36
C ALA A 136 -9.83 8.15 23.10
N HIS A 137 -10.42 7.00 22.71
CA HIS A 137 -11.36 6.90 21.59
C HIS A 137 -12.84 7.07 22.01
N GLY A 138 -13.12 7.61 23.20
CA GLY A 138 -14.48 7.89 23.68
C GLY A 138 -15.20 6.72 24.33
N GLY A 139 -14.48 5.64 24.66
CA GLY A 139 -15.00 4.50 25.45
C GLY A 139 -15.02 4.78 26.95
N THR A 140 -15.65 3.89 27.72
CA THR A 140 -15.65 3.90 29.17
C THR A 140 -14.61 2.92 29.72
N HIS A 141 -14.07 3.22 30.92
CA HIS A 141 -13.24 2.26 31.67
C HIS A 141 -13.99 0.96 31.92
N THR A 142 -13.37 -0.17 31.58
CA THR A 142 -14.04 -1.51 31.69
C THR A 142 -13.50 -2.36 32.82
N ALA A 143 -12.36 -2.01 33.39
CA ALA A 143 -11.71 -2.84 34.38
C ALA A 143 -12.10 -2.36 35.80
N ALA A 144 -13.08 -3.03 36.39
CA ALA A 144 -13.28 -3.00 37.84
C ALA A 144 -12.07 -3.68 38.49
N GLY A 145 -11.08 -2.88 38.91
CA GLY A 145 -9.89 -3.37 39.64
C GLY A 145 -8.54 -3.13 38.99
N SER A 146 -8.44 -2.65 37.77
CA SER A 146 -7.17 -2.18 37.20
C SER A 146 -6.85 -0.79 37.78
N GLU A 147 -5.64 -0.62 38.28
CA GLU A 147 -5.11 0.67 38.70
C GLU A 147 -5.20 1.62 37.49
N VAL A 148 -6.04 2.66 37.63
CA VAL A 148 -6.30 3.63 36.57
C VAL A 148 -5.01 4.41 36.34
N LEU A 149 -4.51 4.45 35.10
CA LEU A 149 -3.35 5.26 34.78
C LEU A 149 -3.59 6.72 35.09
N ASP A 150 -2.57 7.37 35.66
CA ASP A 150 -2.57 8.82 35.79
C ASP A 150 -2.69 9.53 34.43
N LEU A 151 -3.18 10.75 34.42
CA LEU A 151 -3.45 11.51 33.21
C LEU A 151 -2.18 11.66 32.32
N GLU A 152 -1.01 11.79 32.93
CA GLU A 152 0.27 11.84 32.22
C GLU A 152 0.60 10.49 31.57
N GLN A 153 0.44 9.40 32.28
CA GLN A 153 0.65 8.04 31.76
C GLN A 153 -0.32 7.72 30.61
N ALA A 154 -1.59 8.10 30.75
CA ALA A 154 -2.59 7.91 29.72
C ALA A 154 -2.25 8.72 28.44
N ARG A 155 -1.81 9.97 28.59
CA ARG A 155 -1.35 10.80 27.45
C ARG A 155 -0.12 10.21 26.80
N TRP A 156 0.82 9.72 27.59
CA TRP A 156 2.02 9.06 27.09
C TRP A 156 1.66 7.81 26.27
N VAL A 157 0.78 6.94 26.76
CA VAL A 157 0.31 5.75 26.05
C VAL A 157 -0.31 6.11 24.69
N VAL A 158 -1.15 7.15 24.64
CA VAL A 158 -1.78 7.60 23.39
C VAL A 158 -0.76 8.14 22.40
N SER A 159 0.21 8.96 22.86
CA SER A 159 1.26 9.48 21.99
C SER A 159 2.15 8.36 21.46
N GLU A 160 2.52 7.41 22.30
CA GLU A 160 3.39 6.30 21.95
C GLU A 160 2.70 5.29 21.01
N ALA A 161 1.41 5.06 21.21
CA ALA A 161 0.60 4.28 20.28
C ALA A 161 0.53 4.93 18.89
N THR A 162 0.42 6.26 18.84
CA THR A 162 0.43 7.00 17.58
C THR A 162 1.78 6.89 16.87
N ASP A 163 2.89 6.99 17.60
CA ASP A 163 4.23 6.85 17.05
C ASP A 163 4.52 5.41 16.58
N SER A 164 4.07 4.41 17.34
CA SER A 164 4.17 3.00 16.92
C SER A 164 3.34 2.72 15.67
N TRP A 165 2.17 3.34 15.55
CA TRP A 165 1.34 3.26 14.35
C TRP A 165 2.01 3.89 13.13
N LEU A 166 2.60 5.07 13.28
CA LEU A 166 3.35 5.72 12.21
C LEU A 166 4.57 4.89 11.79
N THR A 167 5.30 4.32 12.74
CA THR A 167 6.44 3.43 12.49
C THR A 167 5.99 2.20 11.68
N ALA A 168 4.87 1.59 12.05
CA ALA A 168 4.31 0.47 11.29
C ALA A 168 3.91 0.87 9.86
N ILE A 169 3.27 2.03 9.69
CA ILE A 169 2.94 2.58 8.37
C ILE A 169 4.20 2.79 7.53
N HIS A 170 5.25 3.39 8.09
CA HIS A 170 6.50 3.62 7.38
C HIS A 170 7.15 2.32 6.92
N GLN A 171 7.25 1.31 7.80
CA GLN A 171 7.82 0.01 7.47
C GLN A 171 7.02 -0.71 6.38
N VAL A 172 5.70 -0.72 6.50
CA VAL A 172 4.83 -1.33 5.49
C VAL A 172 4.91 -0.58 4.16
N SER A 173 4.94 0.76 4.18
CA SER A 173 5.08 1.59 2.98
C SER A 173 6.42 1.37 2.28
N LEU A 174 7.48 1.15 3.05
CA LEU A 174 8.80 0.82 2.50
C LEU A 174 8.78 -0.53 1.77
N ILE A 175 8.18 -1.55 2.39
CA ILE A 175 7.97 -2.87 1.76
C ILE A 175 7.13 -2.72 0.49
N MET A 176 6.01 -1.97 0.57
CA MET A 176 5.13 -1.74 -0.57
C MET A 176 5.80 -0.92 -1.69
N THR A 177 6.75 -0.06 -1.38
CA THR A 177 7.55 0.66 -2.39
C THR A 177 8.48 -0.28 -3.15
N ALA A 178 9.00 -1.31 -2.49
CA ALA A 178 9.86 -2.30 -3.13
C ALA A 178 9.11 -3.12 -4.21
N VAL A 179 7.82 -3.38 -4.03
CA VAL A 179 7.02 -4.20 -4.96
C VAL A 179 6.97 -3.62 -6.38
N PRO A 180 6.55 -2.36 -6.62
CA PRO A 180 6.55 -1.79 -7.96
C PRO A 180 7.97 -1.60 -8.53
N LEU A 181 8.99 -1.38 -7.70
CA LEU A 181 10.38 -1.32 -8.15
C LEU A 181 10.87 -2.68 -8.65
N VAL A 182 10.60 -3.76 -7.92
CA VAL A 182 10.92 -5.13 -8.36
C VAL A 182 10.14 -5.47 -9.63
N ALA A 183 8.84 -5.16 -9.69
CA ALA A 183 8.03 -5.35 -10.88
C ALA A 183 8.58 -4.57 -12.08
N MET A 184 9.09 -3.36 -11.86
CA MET A 184 9.73 -2.53 -12.88
C MET A 184 11.01 -3.19 -13.43
N VAL A 185 11.86 -3.73 -12.55
CA VAL A 185 13.07 -4.45 -12.95
C VAL A 185 12.72 -5.70 -13.74
N VAL A 186 11.77 -6.49 -13.27
CA VAL A 186 11.29 -7.70 -13.96
C VAL A 186 10.71 -7.36 -15.32
N ALA A 187 9.85 -6.34 -15.42
CA ALA A 187 9.29 -5.87 -16.67
C ALA A 187 10.38 -5.38 -17.64
N TRP A 188 11.39 -4.68 -17.13
CA TRP A 188 12.51 -4.21 -17.93
C TRP A 188 13.33 -5.36 -18.53
N ILE A 189 13.53 -6.44 -17.76
CA ILE A 189 14.28 -7.63 -18.21
C ILE A 189 13.44 -8.43 -19.22
N LEU A 190 12.18 -8.74 -18.88
CA LEU A 190 11.34 -9.62 -19.68
C LEU A 190 10.85 -8.98 -20.98
N LEU A 191 10.57 -7.68 -20.96
CA LEU A 191 10.08 -6.94 -22.13
C LEU A 191 11.23 -6.31 -22.96
N ARG A 192 12.45 -6.79 -22.82
CA ARG A 192 13.54 -6.37 -23.73
C ARG A 192 13.17 -6.73 -25.16
N PRO A 193 13.26 -5.78 -26.11
CA PRO A 193 13.06 -6.11 -27.50
C PRO A 193 14.08 -7.18 -27.89
N LYS A 194 13.61 -8.35 -28.35
CA LYS A 194 14.48 -9.32 -29.01
C LYS A 194 15.10 -8.56 -30.17
N ARG A 195 16.40 -8.28 -30.13
CA ARG A 195 17.14 -7.86 -31.32
C ARG A 195 16.96 -9.00 -32.33
N THR A 196 16.08 -8.82 -33.27
CA THR A 196 16.07 -9.62 -34.51
C THR A 196 17.44 -9.36 -35.12
N ALA A 197 18.33 -10.33 -35.05
CA ALA A 197 19.53 -10.36 -35.86
C ALA A 197 19.03 -10.44 -37.30
N LEU A 198 19.27 -9.36 -38.04
CA LEU A 198 19.20 -9.32 -39.48
C LEU A 198 20.32 -10.16 -40.06
#